data_6cc29f43344a52292a28fc2152cca646
#
_entry.id   6cc29f43344a52292a28fc2152cca646
#
_cell.length_a   1.000
_cell.length_b   1.000
_cell.length_c   1.000
_cell.angle_alpha   90.00
_cell.angle_beta   90.00
_cell.angle_gamma   90.00
#
_symmetry.space_group_name_H-M   'P 1'
#
loop_
_entity.id
_entity.type
_entity.pdbx_description
1 polymer ?
#
loop_
_entity_poly.entity_id
_entity_poly.type
_entity_poly.pdbx_seq_one_letter_code
_entity_poly.pdbx_strand_id
1 'polypeptide(L)'
;GQDGPHADFPASDLTLAAMGGPMSLQGHPDRPPVRLSLPQAWLHASVEAAVGALTAHALMLRTGQAQFVDVSAQTAMTWTMLQGMVAHAVQGRDFNRGGSIVQLGTINVQLVHECADGHVVVFPIGGALAKMVEWWVRDGIVPEDWMTAEDWPMYHVKLLQQQPVAHTIEEVLDAVGAYVRDKTKNQLLEQGIADGVSIAPVNNMEDLTRFRHLQERGFWLTAPLPNGQVAQVPGIFANLSETPMKVRRWAPRLGEHTGEVLGDLLGMSTSQIAAASGRALG
;
A
#
# COMPACT_ATOMS: atom_id res chain seq x y z
N GLY A 1 14.89 -1.26 18.11
CA GLY A 1 15.14 -0.49 19.30
C GLY A 1 16.60 -0.51 19.68
N GLN A 2 17.04 0.47 20.42
CA GLN A 2 18.45 0.59 20.85
C GLN A 2 18.73 -0.23 22.12
N ASP A 3 17.69 -0.70 22.77
CA ASP A 3 17.75 -1.51 23.99
C ASP A 3 16.87 -2.76 23.89
N GLY A 4 16.92 -3.61 24.94
CA GLY A 4 16.20 -4.87 24.99
C GLY A 4 17.01 -6.07 24.50
N PRO A 5 16.47 -7.30 24.62
CA PRO A 5 17.23 -8.54 24.42
C PRO A 5 17.69 -8.76 22.96
N HIS A 6 17.16 -8.01 22.00
CA HIS A 6 17.50 -8.11 20.58
C HIS A 6 18.10 -6.82 20.00
N ALA A 7 18.65 -5.92 20.84
CA ALA A 7 19.25 -4.66 20.39
C ALA A 7 20.36 -4.88 19.34
N ASP A 8 21.18 -5.88 19.55
CA ASP A 8 22.32 -6.22 18.67
C ASP A 8 21.99 -7.29 17.61
N PHE A 9 20.71 -7.68 17.48
CA PHE A 9 20.33 -8.70 16.51
C PHE A 9 20.40 -8.15 15.08
N PRO A 10 21.17 -8.80 14.18
CA PRO A 10 21.24 -8.36 12.79
C PRO A 10 19.90 -8.55 12.09
N ALA A 11 19.27 -7.45 11.71
CA ALA A 11 17.96 -7.45 11.10
C ALA A 11 18.00 -7.13 9.60
N SER A 12 17.09 -7.75 8.86
CA SER A 12 16.76 -7.41 7.49
C SER A 12 15.26 -7.05 7.40
N ASP A 13 14.84 -6.44 6.29
CA ASP A 13 13.42 -6.18 6.07
C ASP A 13 12.56 -7.44 6.21
N LEU A 14 13.03 -8.56 5.65
CA LEU A 14 12.37 -9.86 5.74
C LEU A 14 12.25 -10.37 7.17
N THR A 15 13.32 -10.31 7.95
CA THR A 15 13.29 -10.77 9.35
C THR A 15 12.42 -9.89 10.23
N LEU A 16 12.38 -8.58 9.97
CA LEU A 16 11.49 -7.64 10.66
C LEU A 16 10.03 -7.88 10.32
N ALA A 17 9.70 -8.15 9.05
CA ALA A 17 8.35 -8.51 8.64
C ALA A 17 7.87 -9.83 9.27
N ALA A 18 8.78 -10.80 9.44
CA ALA A 18 8.48 -12.06 10.12
C ALA A 18 8.29 -11.85 11.64
N MET A 19 9.22 -11.18 12.32
CA MET A 19 9.18 -10.96 13.77
C MET A 19 8.11 -9.95 14.20
N GLY A 20 7.74 -9.01 13.34
CA GLY A 20 6.67 -8.03 13.59
C GLY A 20 5.27 -8.56 13.33
N GLY A 21 5.13 -9.74 12.71
CA GLY A 21 3.85 -10.43 12.54
C GLY A 21 3.24 -10.41 11.15
N PRO A 22 3.32 -9.35 10.31
CA PRO A 22 2.57 -9.25 9.04
C PRO A 22 2.77 -10.43 8.10
N MET A 23 3.98 -11.01 8.08
CA MET A 23 4.28 -12.15 7.23
C MET A 23 3.41 -13.38 7.54
N SER A 24 2.95 -13.53 8.79
CA SER A 24 2.05 -14.63 9.18
C SER A 24 0.71 -14.61 8.44
N LEU A 25 0.28 -13.43 7.97
CA LEU A 25 -0.98 -13.23 7.26
C LEU A 25 -0.85 -13.17 5.73
N GLN A 26 0.39 -13.31 5.20
CA GLN A 26 0.62 -13.24 3.77
C GLN A 26 0.56 -14.60 3.11
N GLY A 27 -0.19 -14.68 2.01
CA GLY A 27 -0.33 -15.89 1.19
C GLY A 27 -1.59 -16.70 1.44
N HIS A 28 -1.67 -17.83 0.79
CA HIS A 28 -2.81 -18.73 0.85
C HIS A 28 -2.73 -19.62 2.12
N PRO A 29 -3.89 -20.02 2.73
CA PRO A 29 -3.90 -20.78 3.98
C PRO A 29 -3.26 -22.17 3.89
N ASP A 30 -3.31 -22.82 2.72
CA ASP A 30 -2.77 -24.16 2.46
C ASP A 30 -1.27 -24.19 2.14
N ARG A 31 -0.60 -23.02 2.10
CA ARG A 31 0.80 -22.87 1.74
C ARG A 31 1.58 -22.16 2.84
N PRO A 32 2.92 -22.29 2.87
CA PRO A 32 3.73 -21.49 3.78
C PRO A 32 3.52 -19.99 3.58
N PRO A 33 3.73 -19.17 4.64
CA PRO A 33 3.72 -17.72 4.51
C PRO A 33 4.66 -17.24 3.41
N VAL A 34 4.25 -16.21 2.68
CA VAL A 34 5.06 -15.59 1.62
C VAL A 34 5.59 -14.24 2.08
N ARG A 35 6.78 -13.85 1.56
CA ARG A 35 7.33 -12.53 1.79
C ARG A 35 6.60 -11.48 0.96
N LEU A 36 6.61 -10.25 1.43
CA LEU A 36 6.31 -9.10 0.57
C LEU A 36 7.46 -8.91 -0.44
N SER A 37 7.12 -8.69 -1.70
CA SER A 37 8.12 -8.60 -2.78
C SER A 37 9.01 -7.36 -2.70
N LEU A 38 8.52 -6.29 -2.05
CA LEU A 38 9.26 -5.05 -1.82
C LEU A 38 9.51 -4.87 -0.31
N PRO A 39 10.63 -4.24 0.09
CA PRO A 39 10.89 -3.88 1.47
C PRO A 39 9.79 -2.99 2.02
N GLN A 40 9.16 -3.39 3.14
CA GLN A 40 8.08 -2.64 3.79
C GLN A 40 8.43 -2.22 5.21
N ALA A 41 9.22 -3.05 5.92
CA ALA A 41 9.54 -2.79 7.31
C ALA A 41 10.32 -1.47 7.50
N TRP A 42 11.27 -1.20 6.63
CA TRP A 42 12.02 0.05 6.64
C TRP A 42 11.17 1.26 6.28
N LEU A 43 10.20 1.12 5.35
CA LEU A 43 9.28 2.20 5.00
C LEU A 43 8.36 2.55 6.17
N HIS A 44 7.77 1.57 6.85
CA HIS A 44 6.96 1.80 8.05
C HIS A 44 7.79 2.45 9.17
N ALA A 45 8.96 1.91 9.47
CA ALA A 45 9.84 2.48 10.49
C ALA A 45 10.25 3.93 10.17
N SER A 46 10.50 4.22 8.89
CA SER A 46 10.88 5.58 8.45
C SER A 46 9.75 6.59 8.63
N VAL A 47 8.49 6.18 8.36
CA VAL A 47 7.31 7.05 8.59
C VAL A 47 7.14 7.32 10.08
N GLU A 48 7.20 6.30 10.93
CA GLU A 48 7.13 6.44 12.38
C GLU A 48 8.27 7.33 12.92
N ALA A 49 9.49 7.15 12.41
CA ALA A 49 10.64 7.99 12.78
C ALA A 49 10.43 9.45 12.37
N ALA A 50 9.88 9.71 11.20
CA ALA A 50 9.57 11.07 10.73
C ALA A 50 8.51 11.74 11.64
N VAL A 51 7.45 11.01 12.00
CA VAL A 51 6.42 11.51 12.92
C VAL A 51 7.02 11.79 14.30
N GLY A 52 7.83 10.87 14.82
CA GLY A 52 8.53 11.03 16.09
C GLY A 52 9.45 12.25 16.08
N ALA A 53 10.26 12.42 15.04
CA ALA A 53 11.17 13.56 14.89
C ALA A 53 10.43 14.90 14.81
N LEU A 54 9.35 14.98 14.05
CA LEU A 54 8.52 16.18 13.94
C LEU A 54 7.85 16.53 15.27
N THR A 55 7.35 15.51 16.00
CA THR A 55 6.76 15.69 17.33
C THR A 55 7.80 16.20 18.34
N ALA A 56 8.99 15.59 18.35
CA ALA A 56 10.10 16.01 19.19
C ALA A 56 10.55 17.45 18.88
N HIS A 57 10.62 17.81 17.59
CA HIS A 57 10.96 19.15 17.13
C HIS A 57 9.91 20.19 17.58
N ALA A 58 8.63 19.88 17.41
CA ALA A 58 7.54 20.76 17.86
C ALA A 58 7.57 20.97 19.38
N LEU A 59 7.87 19.93 20.16
CA LEU A 59 8.05 20.05 21.61
C LEU A 59 9.26 20.92 21.95
N MET A 60 10.39 20.70 21.27
CA MET A 60 11.62 21.49 21.45
C MET A 60 11.36 22.99 21.18
N LEU A 61 10.63 23.34 20.14
CA LEU A 61 10.27 24.73 19.87
C LEU A 61 9.42 25.39 20.97
N ARG A 62 8.61 24.60 21.69
CA ARG A 62 7.76 25.08 22.78
C ARG A 62 8.45 25.15 24.14
N THR A 63 9.35 24.23 24.40
CA THR A 63 9.95 24.03 25.73
C THR A 63 11.43 24.35 25.81
N GLY A 64 12.10 24.46 24.67
CA GLY A 64 13.56 24.59 24.58
C GLY A 64 14.31 23.28 24.84
N GLN A 65 13.61 22.18 25.10
CA GLN A 65 14.20 20.88 25.44
C GLN A 65 14.23 19.93 24.23
N ALA A 66 15.42 19.54 23.81
CA ALA A 66 15.60 18.49 22.83
C ALA A 66 15.44 17.10 23.47
N GLN A 67 15.02 16.13 22.64
CA GLN A 67 14.90 14.74 23.09
C GLN A 67 15.40 13.77 22.02
N PHE A 68 15.84 12.62 22.46
CA PHE A 68 16.17 11.49 21.61
C PHE A 68 14.89 10.72 21.27
N VAL A 69 14.76 10.29 20.01
CA VAL A 69 13.64 9.47 19.55
C VAL A 69 14.17 8.15 19.02
N ASP A 70 13.87 7.05 19.71
CA ASP A 70 14.13 5.69 19.24
C ASP A 70 12.89 5.08 18.65
N VAL A 71 12.97 4.62 17.39
CA VAL A 71 11.89 3.92 16.69
C VAL A 71 12.34 2.53 16.30
N SER A 72 11.77 1.54 16.98
CA SER A 72 12.01 0.14 16.65
C SER A 72 11.29 -0.26 15.37
N ALA A 73 12.02 -0.70 14.36
CA ALA A 73 11.43 -1.18 13.11
C ALA A 73 10.55 -2.42 13.32
N GLN A 74 10.89 -3.29 14.27
CA GLN A 74 10.00 -4.41 14.65
C GLN A 74 8.69 -3.90 15.23
N THR A 75 8.73 -2.91 16.13
CA THR A 75 7.51 -2.31 16.71
C THR A 75 6.64 -1.66 15.62
N ALA A 76 7.27 -0.92 14.70
CA ALA A 76 6.54 -0.32 13.58
C ALA A 76 5.80 -1.38 12.74
N MET A 77 6.43 -2.51 12.46
CA MET A 77 5.76 -3.62 11.78
C MET A 77 4.65 -4.24 12.63
N THR A 78 4.85 -4.36 13.95
CA THR A 78 3.82 -4.90 14.85
C THR A 78 2.58 -3.99 14.88
N TRP A 79 2.73 -2.68 14.79
CA TRP A 79 1.61 -1.73 14.69
C TRP A 79 0.71 -1.99 13.48
N THR A 80 1.23 -2.53 12.39
CA THR A 80 0.40 -2.91 11.23
C THR A 80 -0.58 -4.06 11.56
N MET A 81 -0.33 -4.79 12.66
CA MET A 81 -1.14 -5.90 13.15
C MET A 81 -2.15 -5.49 14.24
N LEU A 82 -2.34 -4.19 14.49
CA LEU A 82 -3.14 -3.67 15.62
C LEU A 82 -4.51 -4.34 15.77
N GLN A 83 -5.25 -4.49 14.66
CA GLN A 83 -6.57 -5.14 14.68
C GLN A 83 -6.49 -6.61 15.10
N GLY A 84 -5.48 -7.34 14.60
CA GLY A 84 -5.24 -8.75 14.96
C GLY A 84 -4.87 -8.90 16.43
N MET A 85 -4.01 -8.02 16.96
CA MET A 85 -3.63 -8.04 18.37
C MET A 85 -4.81 -7.75 19.29
N VAL A 86 -5.67 -6.77 18.93
CA VAL A 86 -6.88 -6.45 19.69
C VAL A 86 -7.88 -7.61 19.62
N ALA A 87 -8.06 -8.25 18.46
CA ALA A 87 -8.94 -9.41 18.32
C ALA A 87 -8.46 -10.58 19.19
N HIS A 88 -7.15 -10.85 19.22
CA HIS A 88 -6.57 -11.85 20.10
C HIS A 88 -6.81 -11.52 21.58
N ALA A 89 -6.47 -10.30 21.99
CA ALA A 89 -6.58 -9.88 23.39
C ALA A 89 -8.02 -9.86 23.93
N VAL A 90 -9.01 -9.47 23.10
CA VAL A 90 -10.40 -9.28 23.52
C VAL A 90 -11.26 -10.52 23.24
N GLN A 91 -11.00 -11.21 22.14
CA GLN A 91 -11.84 -12.32 21.65
C GLN A 91 -11.15 -13.68 21.72
N GLY A 92 -9.84 -13.74 22.04
CA GLY A 92 -9.06 -14.98 21.99
C GLY A 92 -8.94 -15.55 20.58
N ARG A 93 -9.11 -14.73 19.53
CA ARG A 93 -9.15 -15.16 18.14
C ARG A 93 -7.97 -14.62 17.35
N ASP A 94 -7.23 -15.50 16.71
CA ASP A 94 -6.16 -15.16 15.79
C ASP A 94 -6.69 -14.95 14.37
N PHE A 95 -6.09 -14.01 13.65
CA PHE A 95 -6.30 -13.88 12.23
C PHE A 95 -5.50 -14.94 11.47
N ASN A 96 -6.09 -15.47 10.42
CA ASN A 96 -5.48 -16.46 9.55
C ASN A 96 -5.26 -15.89 8.14
N ARG A 97 -4.32 -16.49 7.42
CA ARG A 97 -4.14 -16.18 5.99
C ARG A 97 -5.41 -16.52 5.23
N GLY A 98 -5.89 -15.61 4.41
CA GLY A 98 -7.06 -15.80 3.57
C GLY A 98 -6.75 -15.81 2.06
N GLY A 99 -5.51 -15.48 1.67
CA GLY A 99 -5.19 -15.27 0.27
C GLY A 99 -6.00 -14.11 -0.31
N SER A 100 -6.81 -14.42 -1.33
CA SER A 100 -7.74 -13.50 -1.97
C SER A 100 -9.14 -13.48 -1.33
N ILE A 101 -9.32 -14.23 -0.23
CA ILE A 101 -10.60 -14.38 0.47
C ILE A 101 -10.56 -13.58 1.76
N VAL A 102 -11.62 -12.83 2.04
CA VAL A 102 -11.87 -12.27 3.37
C VAL A 102 -12.95 -13.09 4.07
N GLN A 103 -12.70 -13.41 5.32
CA GLN A 103 -13.68 -14.07 6.17
C GLN A 103 -14.49 -13.03 6.96
N LEU A 104 -15.81 -12.99 6.71
CA LEU A 104 -16.76 -12.14 7.41
C LEU A 104 -17.67 -13.05 8.26
N GLY A 105 -17.37 -13.18 9.54
CA GLY A 105 -18.07 -14.17 10.40
C GLY A 105 -17.84 -15.58 9.89
N THR A 106 -18.92 -16.25 9.45
CA THR A 106 -18.90 -17.60 8.84
C THR A 106 -18.80 -17.59 7.31
N ILE A 107 -18.81 -16.39 6.69
CA ILE A 107 -18.88 -16.23 5.23
C ILE A 107 -17.48 -15.99 4.68
N ASN A 108 -17.11 -16.71 3.62
CA ASN A 108 -15.90 -16.49 2.85
C ASN A 108 -16.24 -15.69 1.59
N VAL A 109 -15.67 -14.49 1.45
CA VAL A 109 -15.89 -13.63 0.29
C VAL A 109 -14.62 -13.54 -0.53
N GLN A 110 -14.66 -14.05 -1.75
CA GLN A 110 -13.59 -13.89 -2.74
C GLN A 110 -13.55 -12.40 -3.16
N LEU A 111 -12.40 -11.76 -2.99
CA LEU A 111 -12.24 -10.34 -3.33
C LEU A 111 -11.51 -10.10 -4.64
N VAL A 112 -10.58 -10.98 -5.00
CA VAL A 112 -9.74 -10.81 -6.20
C VAL A 112 -10.27 -11.74 -7.30
N HIS A 113 -10.65 -11.15 -8.42
CA HIS A 113 -11.20 -11.88 -9.57
C HIS A 113 -10.34 -11.63 -10.81
N GLU A 114 -10.20 -12.67 -11.64
CA GLU A 114 -9.55 -12.57 -12.94
C GLU A 114 -10.44 -11.80 -13.91
N CYS A 115 -9.85 -10.91 -14.71
CA CYS A 115 -10.49 -10.14 -15.76
C CYS A 115 -9.69 -10.23 -17.07
N ALA A 116 -10.12 -9.59 -18.14
CA ALA A 116 -9.54 -9.76 -19.47
C ALA A 116 -8.02 -9.46 -19.57
N ASP A 117 -7.50 -8.56 -18.72
CA ASP A 117 -6.11 -8.10 -18.76
C ASP A 117 -5.40 -8.17 -17.39
N GLY A 118 -5.87 -9.04 -16.50
CA GLY A 118 -5.26 -9.25 -15.18
C GLY A 118 -6.28 -9.54 -14.10
N HIS A 119 -6.23 -8.75 -13.01
CA HIS A 119 -7.12 -8.96 -11.86
C HIS A 119 -7.74 -7.65 -11.39
N VAL A 120 -8.91 -7.76 -10.79
CA VAL A 120 -9.61 -6.66 -10.09
C VAL A 120 -9.99 -7.09 -8.68
N VAL A 121 -10.05 -6.12 -7.78
CA VAL A 121 -10.63 -6.29 -6.45
C VAL A 121 -12.07 -5.81 -6.51
N VAL A 122 -13.00 -6.66 -6.06
CA VAL A 122 -14.42 -6.37 -5.98
C VAL A 122 -14.92 -6.72 -4.59
N PHE A 123 -15.67 -5.82 -3.97
CA PHE A 123 -16.29 -6.07 -2.67
C PHE A 123 -17.81 -5.93 -2.79
N PRO A 124 -18.54 -7.04 -3.07
CA PRO A 124 -19.96 -7.01 -3.42
C PRO A 124 -20.84 -6.93 -2.16
N ILE A 125 -20.95 -5.74 -1.57
CA ILE A 125 -21.78 -5.51 -0.37
C ILE A 125 -22.63 -4.24 -0.50
N GLY A 126 -23.72 -4.20 0.25
CA GLY A 126 -24.57 -3.01 0.38
C GLY A 126 -25.14 -2.52 -0.96
N GLY A 127 -25.22 -1.21 -1.12
CA GLY A 127 -25.71 -0.59 -2.36
C GLY A 127 -24.87 -0.90 -3.59
N ALA A 128 -23.58 -1.19 -3.42
CA ALA A 128 -22.71 -1.62 -4.52
C ALA A 128 -23.17 -2.96 -5.11
N LEU A 129 -23.55 -3.92 -4.27
CA LEU A 129 -24.08 -5.21 -4.74
C LEU A 129 -25.39 -5.03 -5.51
N ALA A 130 -26.31 -4.21 -5.01
CA ALA A 130 -27.56 -3.92 -5.72
C ALA A 130 -27.29 -3.35 -7.13
N LYS A 131 -26.32 -2.44 -7.24
CA LYS A 131 -25.92 -1.86 -8.53
C LYS A 131 -25.25 -2.89 -9.45
N MET A 132 -24.47 -3.79 -8.89
CA MET A 132 -23.85 -4.88 -9.66
C MET A 132 -24.90 -5.85 -10.20
N VAL A 133 -25.96 -6.15 -9.44
CA VAL A 133 -27.08 -6.98 -9.91
C VAL A 133 -27.77 -6.33 -11.13
N GLU A 134 -27.96 -5.00 -11.14
CA GLU A 134 -28.48 -4.29 -12.32
C GLU A 134 -27.56 -4.52 -13.54
N TRP A 135 -26.24 -4.49 -13.36
CA TRP A 135 -25.29 -4.76 -14.45
C TRP A 135 -25.40 -6.19 -14.96
N TRP A 136 -25.49 -7.16 -14.03
CA TRP A 136 -25.55 -8.58 -14.37
C TRP A 136 -26.81 -8.94 -15.13
N VAL A 137 -27.96 -8.39 -14.73
CA VAL A 137 -29.22 -8.56 -15.44
C VAL A 137 -29.17 -7.89 -16.82
N ARG A 138 -28.71 -6.63 -16.88
CA ARG A 138 -28.59 -5.90 -18.16
C ARG A 138 -27.71 -6.63 -19.17
N ASP A 139 -26.59 -7.22 -18.71
CA ASP A 139 -25.62 -7.90 -19.57
C ASP A 139 -25.94 -9.42 -19.74
N GLY A 140 -27.06 -9.90 -19.17
CA GLY A 140 -27.51 -11.29 -19.31
C GLY A 140 -26.68 -12.32 -18.55
N ILE A 141 -25.94 -11.90 -17.52
CA ILE A 141 -25.16 -12.80 -16.65
C ILE A 141 -26.07 -13.59 -15.72
N VAL A 142 -27.14 -12.94 -15.23
CA VAL A 142 -28.16 -13.54 -14.38
C VAL A 142 -29.56 -13.21 -14.92
N PRO A 143 -30.58 -14.01 -14.60
CA PRO A 143 -31.97 -13.76 -14.98
C PRO A 143 -32.53 -12.46 -14.37
N GLU A 144 -33.60 -11.91 -14.98
CA GLU A 144 -34.23 -10.65 -14.57
C GLU A 144 -34.84 -10.71 -13.15
N ASP A 145 -35.28 -11.88 -12.70
CA ASP A 145 -35.84 -12.07 -11.37
C ASP A 145 -34.87 -11.78 -10.23
N TRP A 146 -33.56 -11.79 -10.49
CA TRP A 146 -32.55 -11.35 -9.51
C TRP A 146 -32.77 -9.91 -9.04
N MET A 147 -33.33 -9.03 -9.89
CA MET A 147 -33.60 -7.65 -9.49
C MET A 147 -34.47 -7.52 -8.24
N THR A 148 -35.37 -8.49 -8.02
CA THR A 148 -36.36 -8.44 -6.93
C THR A 148 -36.26 -9.61 -5.98
N ALA A 149 -35.36 -10.56 -6.21
CA ALA A 149 -35.22 -11.79 -5.41
C ALA A 149 -34.77 -11.51 -3.98
N GLU A 150 -33.99 -10.43 -3.76
CA GLU A 150 -33.40 -10.09 -2.49
C GLU A 150 -33.44 -8.58 -2.22
N ASP A 151 -33.36 -8.21 -0.94
CA ASP A 151 -32.94 -6.88 -0.51
C ASP A 151 -31.40 -6.78 -0.60
N TRP A 152 -30.92 -6.59 -1.82
CA TRP A 152 -29.48 -6.59 -2.12
C TRP A 152 -28.66 -5.61 -1.27
N PRO A 153 -29.12 -4.40 -0.95
CA PRO A 153 -28.43 -3.53 0.01
C PRO A 153 -28.21 -4.16 1.38
N MET A 154 -29.14 -5.00 1.84
CA MET A 154 -29.11 -5.66 3.15
C MET A 154 -28.64 -7.11 3.08
N TYR A 155 -28.34 -7.64 1.90
CA TYR A 155 -27.95 -9.03 1.69
C TYR A 155 -26.83 -9.52 2.62
N HIS A 156 -25.76 -8.73 2.74
CA HIS A 156 -24.63 -9.05 3.61
C HIS A 156 -25.02 -9.12 5.10
N VAL A 157 -26.01 -8.31 5.53
CA VAL A 157 -26.51 -8.34 6.90
C VAL A 157 -27.30 -9.62 7.15
N LYS A 158 -28.16 -10.03 6.20
CA LYS A 158 -28.86 -11.32 6.27
C LYS A 158 -27.90 -12.49 6.40
N LEU A 159 -26.85 -12.51 5.58
CA LEU A 159 -25.82 -13.55 5.63
C LEU A 159 -25.12 -13.58 7.00
N LEU A 160 -24.70 -12.44 7.54
CA LEU A 160 -24.06 -12.35 8.86
C LEU A 160 -24.97 -12.80 9.99
N GLN A 161 -26.26 -12.56 9.86
CA GLN A 161 -27.31 -12.98 10.83
C GLN A 161 -27.81 -14.38 10.57
N GLN A 162 -27.25 -15.10 9.59
CA GLN A 162 -27.67 -16.44 9.17
C GLN A 162 -29.17 -16.55 8.81
N GLN A 163 -29.70 -15.46 8.26
CA GLN A 163 -31.07 -15.42 7.76
C GLN A 163 -31.17 -16.10 6.39
N PRO A 164 -32.35 -16.65 6.03
CA PRO A 164 -32.58 -17.19 4.71
C PRO A 164 -32.34 -16.15 3.62
N VAL A 165 -31.69 -16.56 2.53
CA VAL A 165 -31.42 -15.77 1.32
C VAL A 165 -31.93 -16.54 0.09
N ALA A 166 -32.36 -15.84 -0.94
CA ALA A 166 -32.79 -16.48 -2.18
C ALA A 166 -31.62 -17.00 -3.02
N HIS A 167 -30.48 -16.31 -2.94
CA HIS A 167 -29.23 -16.70 -3.62
C HIS A 167 -28.11 -16.88 -2.63
N THR A 168 -27.32 -17.92 -2.79
CA THR A 168 -26.14 -18.18 -1.93
C THR A 168 -25.01 -17.20 -2.22
N ILE A 169 -24.05 -17.08 -1.31
CA ILE A 169 -22.87 -16.24 -1.55
C ILE A 169 -22.02 -16.76 -2.72
N GLU A 170 -21.99 -18.08 -2.91
CA GLU A 170 -21.31 -18.72 -4.02
C GLU A 170 -21.91 -18.29 -5.37
N GLU A 171 -23.26 -18.31 -5.50
CA GLU A 171 -23.93 -17.84 -6.71
C GLU A 171 -23.65 -16.37 -7.01
N VAL A 172 -23.63 -15.53 -5.97
CA VAL A 172 -23.27 -14.10 -6.10
C VAL A 172 -21.81 -13.94 -6.55
N LEU A 173 -20.87 -14.69 -5.98
CA LEU A 173 -19.45 -14.62 -6.38
C LEU A 173 -19.21 -15.19 -7.77
N ASP A 174 -19.96 -16.21 -8.19
CA ASP A 174 -19.93 -16.74 -9.56
C ASP A 174 -20.41 -15.67 -10.57
N ALA A 175 -21.48 -14.93 -10.24
CA ALA A 175 -21.95 -13.82 -11.06
C ALA A 175 -20.91 -12.68 -11.15
N VAL A 176 -20.23 -12.34 -10.03
CA VAL A 176 -19.10 -11.40 -10.05
C VAL A 176 -18.02 -11.88 -11.02
N GLY A 177 -17.58 -13.13 -10.88
CA GLY A 177 -16.54 -13.72 -11.72
C GLY A 177 -16.92 -13.75 -13.20
N ALA A 178 -18.15 -14.16 -13.51
CA ALA A 178 -18.67 -14.16 -14.89
C ALA A 178 -18.71 -12.76 -15.49
N TYR A 179 -19.14 -11.78 -14.70
CA TYR A 179 -19.27 -10.39 -15.17
C TYR A 179 -17.93 -9.72 -15.48
N VAL A 180 -16.91 -9.95 -14.66
CA VAL A 180 -15.61 -9.25 -14.82
C VAL A 180 -14.70 -9.91 -15.85
N ARG A 181 -14.90 -11.18 -16.16
CA ARG A 181 -13.99 -12.02 -16.97
C ARG A 181 -13.60 -11.42 -18.31
N ASP A 182 -14.57 -10.88 -19.03
CA ASP A 182 -14.39 -10.39 -20.41
C ASP A 182 -14.17 -8.87 -20.48
N LYS A 183 -14.05 -8.21 -19.34
CA LYS A 183 -13.85 -6.77 -19.25
C LYS A 183 -12.43 -6.46 -18.81
N THR A 184 -11.87 -5.37 -19.32
CA THR A 184 -10.54 -4.91 -18.89
C THR A 184 -10.60 -4.20 -17.54
N LYS A 185 -9.47 -4.15 -16.85
CA LYS A 185 -9.30 -3.38 -15.59
C LYS A 185 -9.81 -1.95 -15.71
N ASN A 186 -9.50 -1.29 -16.82
CA ASN A 186 -9.91 0.10 -17.03
C ASN A 186 -11.43 0.23 -17.24
N GLN A 187 -12.05 -0.65 -18.04
CA GLN A 187 -13.50 -0.66 -18.23
C GLN A 187 -14.25 -0.84 -16.91
N LEU A 188 -13.80 -1.78 -16.07
CA LEU A 188 -14.39 -2.05 -14.76
C LEU A 188 -14.20 -0.87 -13.80
N LEU A 189 -13.04 -0.23 -13.81
CA LEU A 189 -12.78 0.96 -12.99
C LEU A 189 -13.67 2.13 -13.41
N GLU A 190 -13.74 2.43 -14.70
CA GLU A 190 -14.57 3.54 -15.22
C GLU A 190 -16.06 3.33 -14.92
N GLN A 191 -16.55 2.12 -15.09
CA GLN A 191 -17.93 1.78 -14.73
C GLN A 191 -18.17 1.90 -13.23
N GLY A 192 -17.24 1.39 -12.41
CA GLY A 192 -17.32 1.52 -10.95
C GLY A 192 -17.37 2.98 -10.50
N ILE A 193 -16.54 3.85 -11.10
CA ILE A 193 -16.54 5.30 -10.81
C ILE A 193 -17.88 5.93 -11.22
N ALA A 194 -18.40 5.60 -12.40
CA ALA A 194 -19.63 6.17 -12.91
C ALA A 194 -20.85 5.82 -12.04
N ASP A 195 -20.89 4.61 -11.51
CA ASP A 195 -22.03 4.06 -10.77
C ASP A 195 -21.84 4.02 -9.25
N GLY A 196 -20.69 4.51 -8.74
CA GLY A 196 -20.38 4.53 -7.31
C GLY A 196 -20.10 3.14 -6.71
N VAL A 197 -19.67 2.20 -7.54
CA VAL A 197 -19.29 0.84 -7.12
C VAL A 197 -17.77 0.73 -6.96
N SER A 198 -17.33 0.24 -5.81
CA SER A 198 -15.90 0.08 -5.53
C SER A 198 -15.33 -1.15 -6.23
N ILE A 199 -14.83 -0.94 -7.45
CA ILE A 199 -14.00 -1.90 -8.18
C ILE A 199 -12.64 -1.27 -8.41
N ALA A 200 -11.57 -1.98 -8.07
CA ALA A 200 -10.21 -1.47 -8.21
C ALA A 200 -9.32 -2.43 -9.03
N PRO A 201 -8.58 -1.93 -10.03
CA PRO A 201 -7.62 -2.73 -10.77
C PRO A 201 -6.45 -3.14 -9.87
N VAL A 202 -5.98 -4.38 -10.02
CA VAL A 202 -4.68 -4.80 -9.46
C VAL A 202 -3.61 -4.37 -10.45
N ASN A 203 -3.05 -3.18 -10.22
CA ASN A 203 -2.10 -2.56 -11.12
C ASN A 203 -0.70 -3.16 -10.96
N ASN A 204 -0.06 -3.51 -12.08
CA ASN A 204 1.37 -3.76 -12.15
C ASN A 204 2.15 -2.44 -12.35
N MET A 205 3.49 -2.50 -12.48
CA MET A 205 4.32 -1.30 -12.64
C MET A 205 4.03 -0.55 -13.94
N GLU A 206 3.74 -1.26 -15.03
CA GLU A 206 3.38 -0.66 -16.32
C GLU A 206 2.02 0.06 -16.23
N ASP A 207 1.03 -0.59 -15.62
CA ASP A 207 -0.28 0.01 -15.38
C ASP A 207 -0.16 1.33 -14.61
N LEU A 208 0.66 1.36 -13.54
CA LEU A 208 0.88 2.56 -12.74
C LEU A 208 1.45 3.72 -13.55
N THR A 209 2.38 3.46 -14.48
CA THR A 209 2.94 4.52 -15.34
C THR A 209 1.91 5.14 -16.27
N ARG A 210 0.87 4.39 -16.65
CA ARG A 210 -0.20 4.82 -17.54
C ARG A 210 -1.48 5.22 -16.79
N PHE A 211 -1.50 5.06 -15.46
CA PHE A 211 -2.70 5.27 -14.66
C PHE A 211 -3.12 6.74 -14.68
N ARG A 212 -4.26 7.03 -15.30
CA ARG A 212 -4.74 8.39 -15.57
C ARG A 212 -4.75 9.28 -14.32
N HIS A 213 -5.20 8.76 -13.18
CA HIS A 213 -5.24 9.52 -11.94
C HIS A 213 -3.84 10.01 -11.50
N LEU A 214 -2.78 9.19 -11.62
CA LEU A 214 -1.42 9.58 -11.31
C LEU A 214 -0.87 10.60 -12.32
N GLN A 215 -1.24 10.46 -13.60
CA GLN A 215 -0.86 11.42 -14.63
C GLN A 215 -1.50 12.81 -14.37
N GLU A 216 -2.80 12.86 -14.16
CA GLU A 216 -3.53 14.10 -13.92
C GLU A 216 -3.11 14.80 -12.61
N ARG A 217 -2.71 14.03 -11.60
CA ARG A 217 -2.15 14.59 -10.35
C ARG A 217 -0.70 15.09 -10.48
N GLY A 218 -0.07 14.94 -11.65
CA GLY A 218 1.33 15.32 -11.85
C GLY A 218 2.30 14.53 -10.95
N PHE A 219 1.97 13.26 -10.68
CA PHE A 219 2.79 12.44 -9.79
C PHE A 219 4.16 12.12 -10.36
N TRP A 220 4.27 11.99 -11.68
CA TRP A 220 5.50 11.56 -12.34
C TRP A 220 6.42 12.75 -12.62
N LEU A 221 7.70 12.62 -12.27
CA LEU A 221 8.77 13.56 -12.63
C LEU A 221 9.68 12.95 -13.70
N THR A 222 10.21 13.81 -14.58
CA THR A 222 11.22 13.40 -15.55
C THR A 222 12.60 13.62 -14.96
N ALA A 223 13.33 12.55 -14.68
CA ALA A 223 14.66 12.55 -14.12
C ALA A 223 15.73 12.29 -15.19
N PRO A 224 16.84 13.05 -15.24
CA PRO A 224 18.00 12.71 -16.06
C PRO A 224 18.72 11.49 -15.48
N LEU A 225 19.10 10.55 -16.33
CA LEU A 225 19.91 9.40 -15.96
C LEU A 225 21.40 9.64 -16.26
N PRO A 226 22.31 8.93 -15.56
CA PRO A 226 23.76 9.09 -15.77
C PRO A 226 24.25 8.81 -17.20
N ASN A 227 23.49 7.99 -17.94
CA ASN A 227 23.76 7.63 -19.34
C ASN A 227 23.25 8.68 -20.37
N GLY A 228 22.71 9.81 -19.92
CA GLY A 228 22.14 10.86 -20.77
C GLY A 228 20.68 10.63 -21.20
N GLN A 229 20.09 9.52 -20.84
CA GLN A 229 18.65 9.26 -21.03
C GLN A 229 17.83 9.98 -19.96
N VAL A 230 16.51 9.99 -20.14
CA VAL A 230 15.55 10.46 -19.12
C VAL A 230 14.62 9.29 -18.71
N ALA A 231 14.18 9.30 -17.47
CA ALA A 231 13.20 8.36 -16.97
C ALA A 231 12.08 9.07 -16.23
N GLN A 232 10.88 8.49 -16.28
CA GLN A 232 9.82 8.89 -15.36
C GLN A 232 10.04 8.20 -14.02
N VAL A 233 10.05 9.00 -12.96
CA VAL A 233 10.25 8.53 -11.58
C VAL A 233 9.10 9.02 -10.70
N PRO A 234 8.78 8.32 -9.60
CA PRO A 234 7.83 8.82 -8.62
C PRO A 234 8.22 10.22 -8.12
N GLY A 235 7.26 11.12 -8.08
CA GLY A 235 7.45 12.50 -7.70
C GLY A 235 7.19 12.76 -6.21
N ILE A 236 6.54 13.90 -5.97
CA ILE A 236 6.31 14.42 -4.63
C ILE A 236 5.14 13.65 -3.96
N PHE A 237 5.35 13.20 -2.73
CA PHE A 237 4.36 12.41 -1.98
C PHE A 237 3.28 13.26 -1.30
N ALA A 238 3.48 14.58 -1.13
CA ALA A 238 2.53 15.48 -0.50
C ALA A 238 2.50 16.85 -1.16
N ASN A 239 1.31 17.40 -1.36
CA ASN A 239 1.10 18.76 -1.83
C ASN A 239 0.91 19.71 -0.63
N LEU A 240 1.87 20.59 -0.38
CA LEU A 240 1.80 21.60 0.65
C LEU A 240 1.39 22.94 0.01
N SER A 241 0.30 23.54 0.47
CA SER A 241 -0.27 24.76 -0.14
C SER A 241 0.68 25.94 -0.11
N GLU A 242 1.34 26.15 1.04
CA GLU A 242 2.20 27.31 1.28
C GLU A 242 3.69 27.07 0.96
N THR A 243 4.13 25.81 1.09
CA THR A 243 5.52 25.43 0.91
C THR A 243 5.64 24.24 -0.03
N PRO A 244 5.31 24.37 -1.34
CA PRO A 244 5.32 23.25 -2.27
C PRO A 244 6.67 22.54 -2.31
N MET A 245 6.64 21.23 -2.15
CA MET A 245 7.84 20.40 -2.24
C MET A 245 8.34 20.36 -3.68
N LYS A 246 9.66 20.44 -3.86
CA LYS A 246 10.30 20.40 -5.18
C LYS A 246 11.58 19.59 -5.12
N VAL A 247 11.87 18.84 -6.18
CA VAL A 247 13.20 18.29 -6.42
C VAL A 247 14.08 19.45 -6.88
N ARG A 248 14.97 19.91 -6.02
CA ARG A 248 15.88 21.04 -6.31
C ARG A 248 17.07 20.60 -7.14
N ARG A 249 17.62 19.42 -6.85
CA ARG A 249 18.74 18.77 -7.55
C ARG A 249 18.48 17.30 -7.64
N TRP A 250 18.85 16.68 -8.74
CA TRP A 250 18.85 15.24 -8.89
C TRP A 250 20.04 14.61 -8.16
N ALA A 251 20.04 13.30 -8.07
CA ALA A 251 21.13 12.55 -7.46
C ALA A 251 22.48 12.95 -8.14
N PRO A 252 23.49 13.36 -7.37
CA PRO A 252 24.75 13.82 -7.93
C PRO A 252 25.58 12.67 -8.49
N ARG A 253 26.46 12.99 -9.43
CA ARG A 253 27.55 12.11 -9.80
C ARG A 253 28.58 12.05 -8.67
N LEU A 254 29.37 10.97 -8.64
CA LEU A 254 30.43 10.84 -7.66
C LEU A 254 31.38 12.06 -7.73
N GLY A 255 31.57 12.73 -6.59
CA GLY A 255 32.43 13.90 -6.47
C GLY A 255 31.83 15.24 -6.97
N GLU A 256 30.61 15.25 -7.54
CA GLU A 256 30.01 16.46 -8.15
C GLU A 256 29.93 17.66 -7.19
N HIS A 257 29.63 17.41 -5.92
CA HIS A 257 29.50 18.47 -4.91
C HIS A 257 30.72 18.62 -3.99
N THR A 258 31.83 17.94 -4.28
CA THR A 258 33.04 18.01 -3.45
C THR A 258 33.55 19.41 -3.28
N GLY A 259 33.61 20.21 -4.35
CA GLY A 259 34.05 21.60 -4.30
C GLY A 259 33.09 22.47 -3.47
N GLU A 260 31.79 22.34 -3.67
CA GLU A 260 30.76 23.05 -2.89
C GLU A 260 30.87 22.73 -1.38
N VAL A 261 30.92 21.44 -1.03
CA VAL A 261 30.94 21.03 0.39
C VAL A 261 32.26 21.39 1.07
N LEU A 262 33.40 21.07 0.45
CA LEU A 262 34.70 21.30 1.07
C LEU A 262 35.18 22.75 0.93
N GLY A 263 34.86 23.40 -0.19
CA GLY A 263 35.23 24.79 -0.44
C GLY A 263 34.28 25.77 0.22
N ASP A 264 33.01 25.77 -0.22
CA ASP A 264 32.07 26.84 0.15
C ASP A 264 31.56 26.68 1.60
N LEU A 265 31.34 25.45 2.08
CA LEU A 265 30.83 25.21 3.45
C LEU A 265 31.96 25.10 4.47
N LEU A 266 33.08 24.45 4.14
CA LEU A 266 34.17 24.21 5.10
C LEU A 266 35.36 25.17 4.91
N GLY A 267 35.34 26.04 3.91
CA GLY A 267 36.37 27.04 3.66
C GLY A 267 37.74 26.45 3.25
N MET A 268 37.78 25.23 2.74
CA MET A 268 39.01 24.55 2.33
C MET A 268 39.55 25.17 1.04
N SER A 269 40.87 25.39 0.95
CA SER A 269 41.53 25.81 -0.28
C SER A 269 41.50 24.68 -1.34
N THR A 270 41.65 25.06 -2.62
CA THR A 270 41.71 24.09 -3.72
C THR A 270 42.77 23.00 -3.50
N SER A 271 43.92 23.37 -2.94
CA SER A 271 45.02 22.43 -2.64
C SER A 271 44.63 21.42 -1.53
N GLN A 272 43.92 21.89 -0.51
CA GLN A 272 43.39 21.02 0.56
C GLN A 272 42.31 20.08 0.03
N ILE A 273 41.42 20.56 -0.85
CA ILE A 273 40.37 19.73 -1.49
C ILE A 273 41.02 18.65 -2.35
N ALA A 274 42.02 19.01 -3.16
CA ALA A 274 42.74 18.04 -4.00
C ALA A 274 43.44 16.97 -3.15
N ALA A 275 44.07 17.34 -2.05
CA ALA A 275 44.73 16.42 -1.14
C ALA A 275 43.72 15.48 -0.41
N ALA A 276 42.55 15.99 -0.03
CA ALA A 276 41.49 15.23 0.59
C ALA A 276 40.84 14.24 -0.39
N SER A 277 40.57 14.68 -1.62
CA SER A 277 39.95 13.87 -2.69
C SER A 277 40.88 12.75 -3.17
N GLY A 278 42.19 12.97 -3.23
CA GLY A 278 43.19 11.99 -3.63
C GLY A 278 43.38 10.84 -2.61
N ARG A 279 43.01 11.08 -1.33
CA ARG A 279 43.08 10.04 -0.28
C ARG A 279 41.84 9.14 -0.23
N ALA A 280 40.72 9.57 -0.81
CA ALA A 280 39.48 8.83 -0.79
C ALA A 280 39.34 7.81 -1.94
N LEU A 281 40.26 7.83 -2.89
CA LEU A 281 40.26 6.95 -4.08
C LEU A 281 41.41 5.92 -4.09
N GLY A 282 42.08 5.70 -2.94
CA GLY A 282 43.11 4.71 -2.75
C GLY A 282 42.65 3.46 -2.02
#